data_575361c89c3173e24c55d0b7e26800bb
#
_entry.id   575361c89c3173e24c55d0b7e26800bb
#
_cell.length_a   1.000
_cell.length_b   1.000
_cell.length_c   1.000
_cell.angle_alpha   90.00
_cell.angle_beta   90.00
_cell.angle_gamma   90.00
#
_symmetry.space_group_name_H-M   'P 1'
#
loop_
_entity.id
_entity.type
_entity.pdbx_description
1 polymer ?
#
loop_
_entity_poly.entity_id
_entity_poly.type
_entity_poly.pdbx_seq_one_letter_code
_entity_poly.pdbx_strand_id
1 'polypeptide(L)'
;MTTQRRNPKRPYQPLLLRVVHGLTGLGVLAAMLTAYWTYNTYDGRWGRMPLPMYREIEGIHGTFGLGTLLVFPALVIYAFHRGRRRLMQADAWRILVQVGQPRWWYALSRATNTLVLLALTFALFSGKMMDETWLPKGEGELDHAWYYAHLMAWVLLALTLALHVLVHAKVGGVPLLLSMWSWRFRNHDSPLLWPKHVARWWSWVRQQGGIRLVATGDEHE
;
A
#
# COMPACT_ATOMS: atom_id res chain seq x y z
N MET A 1 -22.83 37.67 21.51
CA MET A 1 -22.20 36.33 21.65
C MET A 1 -21.61 35.95 20.31
N THR A 2 -20.31 36.17 20.11
CA THR A 2 -19.59 35.80 18.90
C THR A 2 -19.25 34.33 19.01
N THR A 3 -19.95 33.48 18.24
CA THR A 3 -19.63 32.08 18.07
C THR A 3 -18.25 31.96 17.39
N GLN A 4 -17.22 31.76 18.18
CA GLN A 4 -15.88 31.48 17.71
C GLN A 4 -15.94 30.17 16.85
N ARG A 5 -15.97 30.32 15.52
CA ARG A 5 -15.88 29.17 14.57
C ARG A 5 -14.61 28.41 14.92
N ARG A 6 -14.74 27.29 15.61
CA ARG A 6 -13.63 26.32 15.80
C ARG A 6 -13.14 25.93 14.43
N ASN A 7 -12.01 26.50 14.03
CA ASN A 7 -11.31 26.09 12.80
C ASN A 7 -11.04 24.59 12.90
N PRO A 8 -11.61 23.72 12.05
CA PRO A 8 -11.44 22.30 12.18
C PRO A 8 -9.94 21.99 12.04
N LYS A 9 -9.31 21.57 13.16
CA LYS A 9 -7.89 21.22 13.18
C LYS A 9 -7.68 20.15 12.11
N ARG A 10 -6.87 20.44 11.08
CA ARG A 10 -6.52 19.49 10.02
C ARG A 10 -6.03 18.20 10.68
N PRO A 11 -6.51 17.02 10.26
CA PRO A 11 -6.07 15.74 10.82
C PRO A 11 -4.56 15.61 10.63
N TYR A 12 -3.85 15.37 11.74
CA TYR A 12 -2.39 15.17 11.68
C TYR A 12 -2.05 13.75 11.31
N GLN A 13 -1.17 13.59 10.34
CA GLN A 13 -0.57 12.30 9.99
C GLN A 13 0.94 12.33 10.30
N PRO A 14 1.50 11.27 10.92
CA PRO A 14 2.94 11.19 11.18
C PRO A 14 3.77 11.35 9.91
N LEU A 15 4.91 12.04 10.00
CA LEU A 15 5.73 12.33 8.83
C LEU A 15 6.24 11.05 8.16
N LEU A 16 6.69 10.06 8.96
CA LEU A 16 7.13 8.76 8.42
C LEU A 16 6.04 8.09 7.60
N LEU A 17 4.79 8.07 8.08
CA LEU A 17 3.66 7.53 7.31
C LEU A 17 3.51 8.28 5.98
N ARG A 18 3.54 9.60 5.99
CA ARG A 18 3.36 10.41 4.78
C ARG A 18 4.45 10.15 3.76
N VAL A 19 5.71 10.05 4.21
CA VAL A 19 6.84 9.76 3.32
C VAL A 19 6.72 8.37 2.71
N VAL A 20 6.55 7.34 3.53
CA VAL A 20 6.50 5.96 3.03
C VAL A 20 5.25 5.73 2.17
N HIS A 21 4.08 6.24 2.60
CA HIS A 21 2.84 6.18 1.82
C HIS A 21 2.95 6.97 0.50
N GLY A 22 3.54 8.16 0.54
CA GLY A 22 3.73 9.01 -0.65
C GLY A 22 4.67 8.36 -1.66
N LEU A 23 5.81 7.83 -1.23
CA LEU A 23 6.74 7.12 -2.11
C LEU A 23 6.10 5.86 -2.71
N THR A 24 5.42 5.04 -1.88
CA THR A 24 4.69 3.88 -2.38
C THR A 24 3.60 4.30 -3.35
N GLY A 25 2.81 5.32 -3.03
CA GLY A 25 1.72 5.81 -3.89
C GLY A 25 2.22 6.33 -5.23
N LEU A 26 3.31 7.11 -5.26
CA LEU A 26 3.93 7.58 -6.51
C LEU A 26 4.47 6.41 -7.34
N GLY A 27 5.17 5.46 -6.71
CA GLY A 27 5.66 4.26 -7.37
C GLY A 27 4.52 3.44 -7.99
N VAL A 28 3.44 3.21 -7.24
CA VAL A 28 2.24 2.50 -7.70
C VAL A 28 1.60 3.22 -8.89
N LEU A 29 1.39 4.54 -8.82
CA LEU A 29 0.79 5.29 -9.92
C LEU A 29 1.66 5.23 -11.19
N ALA A 30 2.98 5.40 -11.04
CA ALA A 30 3.91 5.29 -12.16
C ALA A 30 3.92 3.87 -12.76
N ALA A 31 3.96 2.84 -11.90
CA ALA A 31 3.89 1.45 -12.34
C ALA A 31 2.56 1.13 -13.05
N MET A 32 1.42 1.62 -12.54
CA MET A 32 0.11 1.39 -13.18
C MET A 32 -0.01 2.08 -14.54
N LEU A 33 0.48 3.31 -14.67
CA LEU A 33 0.47 4.03 -15.95
C LEU A 33 1.36 3.35 -16.99
N THR A 34 2.57 2.98 -16.59
CA THR A 34 3.51 2.27 -17.47
C THR A 34 3.05 0.84 -17.77
N ALA A 35 2.38 0.14 -16.83
CA ALA A 35 1.75 -1.17 -17.07
C ALA A 35 0.71 -1.10 -18.19
N TYR A 36 -0.18 -0.09 -18.14
CA TYR A 36 -1.15 0.09 -19.21
C TYR A 36 -0.48 0.38 -20.55
N TRP A 37 0.59 1.16 -20.55
CA TRP A 37 1.35 1.44 -21.77
C TRP A 37 2.09 0.19 -22.29
N THR A 38 2.67 -0.63 -21.41
CA THR A 38 3.26 -1.93 -21.75
C THR A 38 2.21 -2.84 -22.39
N TYR A 39 1.04 -3.00 -21.73
CA TYR A 39 -0.08 -3.75 -22.29
C TYR A 39 -0.48 -3.22 -23.68
N ASN A 40 -0.60 -1.90 -23.85
CA ASN A 40 -0.98 -1.27 -25.12
C ASN A 40 0.06 -1.50 -26.22
N THR A 41 1.34 -1.61 -25.87
CA THR A 41 2.45 -1.81 -26.82
C THR A 41 2.54 -3.27 -27.25
N TYR A 42 2.48 -4.21 -26.31
CA TYR A 42 2.80 -5.63 -26.59
C TYR A 42 1.60 -6.52 -26.78
N ASP A 43 0.47 -6.29 -26.08
CA ASP A 43 -0.71 -7.15 -26.15
C ASP A 43 -1.89 -6.45 -26.86
N GLY A 44 -2.58 -5.57 -26.18
CA GLY A 44 -3.70 -4.81 -26.72
C GLY A 44 -4.92 -5.62 -27.13
N ARG A 45 -5.03 -6.92 -26.74
CA ARG A 45 -6.12 -7.83 -27.17
C ARG A 45 -7.51 -7.39 -26.70
N TRP A 46 -7.60 -6.64 -25.61
CA TRP A 46 -8.88 -6.11 -25.08
C TRP A 46 -9.09 -4.63 -25.36
N GLY A 47 -8.33 -4.08 -26.31
CA GLY A 47 -8.43 -2.71 -26.76
C GLY A 47 -7.12 -1.94 -26.61
N ARG A 48 -6.88 -1.04 -27.56
CA ARG A 48 -5.70 -0.16 -27.59
C ARG A 48 -6.12 1.29 -27.60
N MET A 49 -5.37 2.12 -26.91
CA MET A 49 -5.42 3.56 -27.08
C MET A 49 -4.36 4.02 -28.10
N PRO A 50 -4.53 5.17 -28.76
CA PRO A 50 -3.58 5.70 -29.72
C PRO A 50 -2.32 6.25 -29.01
N LEU A 51 -1.64 5.38 -28.26
CA LEU A 51 -0.36 5.66 -27.62
C LEU A 51 0.78 5.25 -28.56
N PRO A 52 1.90 5.98 -28.59
CA PRO A 52 3.06 5.59 -29.35
C PRO A 52 3.60 4.24 -28.85
N MET A 53 4.00 3.39 -29.80
CA MET A 53 4.70 2.14 -29.45
C MET A 53 6.11 2.48 -28.95
N TYR A 54 6.42 2.05 -27.72
CA TYR A 54 7.72 2.30 -27.13
C TYR A 54 8.27 1.00 -26.51
N ARG A 55 9.31 0.45 -27.13
CA ARG A 55 9.83 -0.87 -26.77
C ARG A 55 10.45 -0.94 -25.37
N GLU A 56 11.02 0.19 -24.89
CA GLU A 56 11.65 0.25 -23.57
C GLU A 56 10.63 0.41 -22.40
N ILE A 57 9.34 0.48 -22.71
CA ILE A 57 8.29 0.75 -21.70
C ILE A 57 8.19 -0.37 -20.66
N GLU A 58 8.48 -1.59 -21.05
CA GLU A 58 8.52 -2.75 -20.16
C GLU A 58 9.61 -2.59 -19.08
N GLY A 59 10.83 -2.23 -19.48
CA GLY A 59 11.93 -1.95 -18.55
C GLY A 59 11.62 -0.79 -17.60
N ILE A 60 10.93 0.24 -18.09
CA ILE A 60 10.47 1.38 -17.28
C ILE A 60 9.41 0.90 -16.27
N HIS A 61 8.44 0.09 -16.70
CA HIS A 61 7.45 -0.51 -15.82
C HIS A 61 8.13 -1.36 -14.73
N GLY A 62 9.04 -2.23 -15.11
CA GLY A 62 9.82 -3.06 -14.19
C GLY A 62 10.61 -2.23 -13.16
N THR A 63 11.20 -1.11 -13.60
CA THR A 63 11.92 -0.19 -12.70
C THR A 63 11.00 0.41 -11.63
N PHE A 64 9.81 0.90 -11.99
CA PHE A 64 8.83 1.41 -11.02
C PHE A 64 8.29 0.29 -10.13
N GLY A 65 8.07 -0.91 -10.69
CA GLY A 65 7.71 -2.11 -9.93
C GLY A 65 8.74 -2.46 -8.86
N LEU A 66 10.02 -2.52 -9.26
CA LEU A 66 11.13 -2.78 -8.34
C LEU A 66 11.27 -1.70 -7.27
N GLY A 67 11.21 -0.42 -7.65
CA GLY A 67 11.23 0.70 -6.70
C GLY A 67 10.10 0.60 -5.68
N THR A 68 8.89 0.24 -6.13
CA THR A 68 7.74 0.02 -5.26
C THR A 68 7.97 -1.19 -4.35
N LEU A 69 8.51 -2.30 -4.87
CA LEU A 69 8.84 -3.50 -4.09
C LEU A 69 9.83 -3.21 -2.95
N LEU A 70 10.79 -2.31 -3.16
CA LEU A 70 11.77 -1.93 -2.13
C LEU A 70 11.16 -1.06 -1.03
N VAL A 71 10.21 -0.17 -1.36
CA VAL A 71 9.61 0.77 -0.39
C VAL A 71 8.39 0.17 0.31
N PHE A 72 7.61 -0.65 -0.37
CA PHE A 72 6.34 -1.19 0.13
C PHE A 72 6.45 -1.97 1.44
N PRO A 73 7.48 -2.80 1.70
CA PRO A 73 7.64 -3.49 2.98
C PRO A 73 7.68 -2.53 4.18
N ALA A 74 8.28 -1.36 4.03
CA ALA A 74 8.30 -0.35 5.09
C ALA A 74 6.89 0.18 5.38
N LEU A 75 6.05 0.37 4.35
CA LEU A 75 4.64 0.73 4.53
C LEU A 75 3.86 -0.38 5.22
N VAL A 76 4.06 -1.64 4.84
CA VAL A 76 3.42 -2.81 5.46
C VAL A 76 3.79 -2.91 6.94
N ILE A 77 5.07 -2.86 7.26
CA ILE A 77 5.55 -2.88 8.66
C ILE A 77 4.93 -1.73 9.46
N TYR A 78 4.93 -0.52 8.90
CA TYR A 78 4.29 0.62 9.55
C TYR A 78 2.78 0.39 9.76
N ALA A 79 2.06 -0.11 8.76
CA ALA A 79 0.63 -0.36 8.80
C ALA A 79 0.28 -1.38 9.90
N PHE A 80 1.03 -2.48 10.01
CA PHE A 80 0.78 -3.51 11.03
C PHE A 80 1.24 -3.11 12.42
N HIS A 81 2.32 -2.36 12.55
CA HIS A 81 2.86 -1.99 13.86
C HIS A 81 2.19 -0.74 14.46
N ARG A 82 2.09 0.35 13.69
CA ARG A 82 1.55 1.63 14.15
C ARG A 82 0.14 1.91 13.64
N GLY A 83 -0.19 1.38 12.48
CA GLY A 83 -1.44 1.60 11.76
C GLY A 83 -2.50 0.53 11.98
N ARG A 84 -2.28 -0.48 12.81
CA ARG A 84 -3.16 -1.65 12.97
C ARG A 84 -4.64 -1.30 13.12
N ARG A 85 -4.96 -0.23 13.86
CA ARG A 85 -6.34 0.25 14.03
C ARG A 85 -6.98 0.79 12.75
N ARG A 86 -6.20 1.04 11.71
CA ARG A 86 -6.67 1.51 10.39
C ARG A 86 -6.88 0.37 9.41
N LEU A 87 -6.52 -0.84 9.78
CA LEU A 87 -6.74 -2.06 9.00
C LEU A 87 -8.01 -2.77 9.46
N MET A 88 -8.47 -3.70 8.64
CA MET A 88 -9.61 -4.55 8.94
C MET A 88 -9.36 -5.36 10.21
N GLN A 89 -10.33 -5.39 11.09
CA GLN A 89 -10.34 -6.16 12.34
C GLN A 89 -11.67 -6.90 12.46
N ALA A 90 -11.74 -7.89 13.33
CA ALA A 90 -12.93 -8.74 13.48
C ALA A 90 -14.21 -7.95 13.80
N ASP A 91 -14.10 -6.86 14.56
CA ASP A 91 -15.23 -5.97 14.89
C ASP A 91 -15.79 -5.23 13.66
N ALA A 92 -14.92 -4.89 12.71
CA ALA A 92 -15.31 -4.13 11.54
C ALA A 92 -16.23 -4.90 10.58
N TRP A 93 -16.15 -6.23 10.53
CA TRP A 93 -17.04 -7.06 9.72
C TRP A 93 -18.51 -6.90 10.11
N ARG A 94 -18.80 -6.86 11.40
CA ARG A 94 -20.16 -6.66 11.92
C ARG A 94 -20.72 -5.29 11.56
N ILE A 95 -19.85 -4.28 11.44
CA ILE A 95 -20.25 -2.91 11.10
C ILE A 95 -20.45 -2.78 9.58
N LEU A 96 -19.70 -3.51 8.77
CA LEU A 96 -19.83 -3.47 7.29
C LEU A 96 -21.20 -3.95 6.79
N VAL A 97 -21.86 -4.83 7.51
CA VAL A 97 -23.24 -5.26 7.13
C VAL A 97 -24.32 -4.23 7.50
N GLN A 98 -23.98 -3.21 8.30
CA GLN A 98 -24.90 -2.15 8.75
C GLN A 98 -24.81 -0.93 7.82
N VAL A 99 -25.14 -1.12 6.54
CA VAL A 99 -25.09 -0.08 5.51
C VAL A 99 -25.94 1.14 5.92
N GLY A 100 -25.41 2.34 5.63
CA GLY A 100 -26.11 3.62 5.90
C GLY A 100 -25.82 4.24 7.27
N GLN A 101 -25.27 3.49 8.22
CA GLN A 101 -24.88 4.08 9.48
C GLN A 101 -23.56 4.90 9.37
N PRO A 102 -23.36 5.97 10.16
CA PRO A 102 -22.12 6.75 10.14
C PRO A 102 -20.85 5.90 10.39
N ARG A 103 -20.96 4.88 11.25
CA ARG A 103 -19.87 3.94 11.57
C ARG A 103 -19.48 3.06 10.38
N TRP A 104 -20.39 2.80 9.47
CA TRP A 104 -20.15 2.00 8.25
C TRP A 104 -19.02 2.57 7.39
N TRP A 105 -18.97 3.88 7.22
CA TRP A 105 -17.92 4.56 6.47
C TRP A 105 -16.51 4.35 7.05
N TYR A 106 -16.40 4.33 8.39
CA TYR A 106 -15.12 4.03 9.05
C TYR A 106 -14.71 2.57 8.87
N ALA A 107 -15.65 1.63 8.93
CA ALA A 107 -15.37 0.22 8.64
C ALA A 107 -14.98 0.03 7.18
N LEU A 108 -15.65 0.68 6.24
CA LEU A 108 -15.31 0.68 4.82
C LEU A 108 -13.91 1.26 4.57
N SER A 109 -13.54 2.34 5.25
CA SER A 109 -12.18 2.90 5.19
C SER A 109 -11.11 1.90 5.64
N ARG A 110 -11.36 1.12 6.70
CA ARG A 110 -10.45 0.04 7.13
C ARG A 110 -10.38 -1.09 6.10
N ALA A 111 -11.51 -1.46 5.52
CA ALA A 111 -11.58 -2.48 4.48
C ALA A 111 -10.78 -2.07 3.25
N THR A 112 -10.95 -0.82 2.77
CA THR A 112 -10.21 -0.32 1.60
C THR A 112 -8.71 -0.22 1.85
N ASN A 113 -8.27 0.17 3.06
CA ASN A 113 -6.86 0.15 3.42
C ASN A 113 -6.26 -1.26 3.31
N THR A 114 -6.99 -2.26 3.82
CA THR A 114 -6.54 -3.66 3.79
C THR A 114 -6.54 -4.20 2.37
N LEU A 115 -7.60 -3.91 1.59
CA LEU A 115 -7.71 -4.37 0.21
C LEU A 115 -6.61 -3.80 -0.69
N VAL A 116 -6.26 -2.52 -0.55
CA VAL A 116 -5.15 -1.92 -1.31
C VAL A 116 -3.83 -2.60 -0.96
N LEU A 117 -3.55 -2.88 0.33
CA LEU A 117 -2.33 -3.60 0.72
C LEU A 117 -2.29 -5.00 0.11
N LEU A 118 -3.41 -5.75 0.14
CA LEU A 118 -3.48 -7.09 -0.45
C LEU A 118 -3.35 -7.06 -1.98
N ALA A 119 -4.06 -6.13 -2.65
CA ALA A 119 -4.00 -5.98 -4.10
C ALA A 119 -2.57 -5.61 -4.56
N LEU A 120 -1.90 -4.70 -3.84
CA LEU A 120 -0.53 -4.32 -4.15
C LEU A 120 0.45 -5.48 -3.88
N THR A 121 0.28 -6.22 -2.79
CA THR A 121 1.07 -7.44 -2.54
C THR A 121 0.91 -8.43 -3.68
N PHE A 122 -0.32 -8.67 -4.13
CA PHE A 122 -0.60 -9.58 -5.24
C PHE A 122 0.00 -9.08 -6.56
N ALA A 123 -0.07 -7.77 -6.84
CA ALA A 123 0.51 -7.18 -8.04
C ALA A 123 2.05 -7.31 -8.05
N LEU A 124 2.71 -7.02 -6.94
CA LEU A 124 4.17 -7.16 -6.83
C LEU A 124 4.62 -8.63 -6.91
N PHE A 125 3.88 -9.53 -6.25
CA PHE A 125 4.17 -10.96 -6.30
C PHE A 125 3.98 -11.53 -7.71
N SER A 126 2.83 -11.29 -8.35
CA SER A 126 2.57 -11.78 -9.71
C SER A 126 3.52 -11.18 -10.74
N GLY A 127 3.89 -9.89 -10.61
CA GLY A 127 4.89 -9.27 -11.46
C GLY A 127 6.28 -9.92 -11.32
N LYS A 128 6.68 -10.28 -10.09
CA LYS A 128 7.95 -11.00 -9.88
C LYS A 128 7.92 -12.42 -10.44
N MET A 129 6.75 -13.08 -10.39
CA MET A 129 6.58 -14.42 -10.96
C MET A 129 6.61 -14.45 -12.49
N MET A 130 6.48 -13.28 -13.14
CA MET A 130 6.68 -13.14 -14.60
C MET A 130 8.15 -12.96 -15.01
N ASP A 131 9.10 -12.91 -14.07
CA ASP A 131 10.51 -12.83 -14.39
C ASP A 131 10.95 -14.09 -15.14
N GLU A 132 11.54 -13.92 -16.32
CA GLU A 132 11.96 -15.01 -17.21
C GLU A 132 12.84 -16.07 -16.55
N THR A 133 13.58 -15.70 -15.50
CA THR A 133 14.41 -16.63 -14.74
C THR A 133 13.61 -17.67 -13.98
N TRP A 134 12.32 -17.45 -13.78
CA TRP A 134 11.39 -18.27 -13.00
C TRP A 134 10.34 -18.96 -13.87
N LEU A 135 10.23 -18.57 -15.16
CA LEU A 135 9.28 -19.16 -16.09
C LEU A 135 9.80 -20.49 -16.67
N PRO A 136 8.92 -21.47 -16.88
CA PRO A 136 9.26 -22.68 -17.63
C PRO A 136 9.69 -22.32 -19.06
N LYS A 137 10.79 -22.89 -19.53
CA LYS A 137 11.25 -22.70 -20.89
C LYS A 137 10.21 -23.27 -21.88
N GLY A 138 9.75 -22.45 -22.81
CA GLY A 138 8.87 -22.86 -23.91
C GLY A 138 7.43 -22.40 -23.83
N GLU A 139 7.02 -21.72 -22.75
CA GLU A 139 5.72 -21.01 -22.70
C GLU A 139 5.89 -19.57 -23.23
N GLY A 140 4.99 -19.14 -24.13
CA GLY A 140 4.96 -17.78 -24.61
C GLY A 140 4.66 -16.79 -23.47
N GLU A 141 5.35 -15.65 -23.43
CA GLU A 141 5.22 -14.67 -22.36
C GLU A 141 3.77 -14.19 -22.11
N LEU A 142 2.97 -14.07 -23.19
CA LEU A 142 1.61 -13.56 -23.12
C LEU A 142 0.53 -14.61 -22.85
N ASP A 143 0.89 -15.90 -22.86
CA ASP A 143 -0.06 -17.00 -22.62
C ASP A 143 0.17 -17.71 -21.28
N HIS A 144 1.14 -17.21 -20.51
CA HIS A 144 1.46 -17.76 -19.21
C HIS A 144 0.43 -17.36 -18.13
N ALA A 145 0.11 -18.28 -17.23
CA ALA A 145 -0.88 -18.03 -16.16
C ALA A 145 -0.53 -16.80 -15.28
N TRP A 146 0.75 -16.54 -15.05
CA TRP A 146 1.19 -15.37 -14.28
C TRP A 146 0.96 -14.04 -14.98
N TYR A 147 0.96 -14.02 -16.32
CA TYR A 147 0.60 -12.85 -17.08
C TYR A 147 -0.87 -12.46 -16.80
N TYR A 148 -1.79 -13.42 -16.89
CA TYR A 148 -3.21 -13.17 -16.58
C TYR A 148 -3.42 -12.81 -15.11
N ALA A 149 -2.69 -13.45 -14.19
CA ALA A 149 -2.73 -13.10 -12.78
C ALA A 149 -2.27 -11.66 -12.54
N HIS A 150 -1.23 -11.20 -13.25
CA HIS A 150 -0.72 -9.84 -13.15
C HIS A 150 -1.68 -8.81 -13.76
N LEU A 151 -2.31 -9.11 -14.89
CA LEU A 151 -3.37 -8.28 -15.45
C LEU A 151 -4.56 -8.16 -14.49
N MET A 152 -4.99 -9.27 -13.89
CA MET A 152 -6.03 -9.27 -12.86
C MET A 152 -5.62 -8.41 -11.66
N ALA A 153 -4.37 -8.55 -11.20
CA ALA A 153 -3.84 -7.75 -10.11
C ALA A 153 -3.86 -6.24 -10.42
N TRP A 154 -3.57 -5.84 -11.67
CA TRP A 154 -3.67 -4.46 -12.12
C TRP A 154 -5.09 -3.93 -11.99
N VAL A 155 -6.10 -4.67 -12.47
CA VAL A 155 -7.52 -4.29 -12.37
C VAL A 155 -7.96 -4.18 -10.90
N LEU A 156 -7.62 -5.18 -10.08
CA LEU A 156 -7.95 -5.18 -8.65
C LEU A 156 -7.31 -3.99 -7.93
N LEU A 157 -6.04 -3.69 -8.24
CA LEU A 157 -5.33 -2.56 -7.66
C LEU A 157 -5.95 -1.23 -8.09
N ALA A 158 -6.34 -1.08 -9.37
CA ALA A 158 -7.01 0.12 -9.86
C ALA A 158 -8.34 0.37 -9.12
N LEU A 159 -9.18 -0.67 -9.01
CA LEU A 159 -10.48 -0.58 -8.34
C LEU A 159 -10.32 -0.30 -6.83
N THR A 160 -9.44 -1.01 -6.16
CA THR A 160 -9.22 -0.84 -4.72
C THR A 160 -8.59 0.51 -4.39
N LEU A 161 -7.69 1.01 -5.23
CA LEU A 161 -7.08 2.34 -5.09
C LEU A 161 -8.11 3.45 -5.29
N ALA A 162 -8.94 3.36 -6.33
CA ALA A 162 -10.04 4.30 -6.56
C ALA A 162 -10.98 4.33 -5.36
N LEU A 163 -11.40 3.16 -4.88
CA LEU A 163 -12.27 3.03 -3.71
C LEU A 163 -11.61 3.59 -2.44
N HIS A 164 -10.31 3.33 -2.23
CA HIS A 164 -9.53 3.89 -1.13
C HIS A 164 -9.58 5.41 -1.13
N VAL A 165 -9.30 6.06 -2.25
CA VAL A 165 -9.32 7.52 -2.37
C VAL A 165 -10.73 8.08 -2.13
N LEU A 166 -11.76 7.50 -2.78
CA LEU A 166 -13.14 7.95 -2.67
C LEU A 166 -13.69 7.83 -1.24
N VAL A 167 -13.44 6.71 -0.57
CA VAL A 167 -13.89 6.50 0.81
C VAL A 167 -13.19 7.46 1.76
N HIS A 168 -11.89 7.68 1.59
CA HIS A 168 -11.15 8.64 2.43
C HIS A 168 -11.57 10.09 2.17
N ALA A 169 -11.90 10.43 0.91
CA ALA A 169 -12.51 11.71 0.57
C ALA A 169 -13.87 11.89 1.25
N LYS A 170 -14.68 10.83 1.32
CA LYS A 170 -15.99 10.86 2.01
C LYS A 170 -15.85 10.97 3.53
N VAL A 171 -14.92 10.23 4.14
CA VAL A 171 -14.75 10.17 5.61
C VAL A 171 -14.10 11.42 6.17
N GLY A 172 -13.07 11.94 5.52
CA GLY A 172 -12.26 13.05 6.06
C GLY A 172 -12.21 14.29 5.17
N GLY A 173 -12.83 14.24 4.00
CA GLY A 173 -12.84 15.33 3.03
C GLY A 173 -11.45 15.70 2.49
N VAL A 174 -11.41 16.81 1.77
CA VAL A 174 -10.17 17.40 1.24
C VAL A 174 -9.08 17.60 2.31
N PRO A 175 -9.41 18.04 3.55
CA PRO A 175 -8.40 18.20 4.59
C PRO A 175 -7.66 16.92 4.95
N LEU A 176 -8.32 15.74 4.91
CA LEU A 176 -7.67 14.46 5.15
C LEU A 176 -6.72 14.09 4.00
N LEU A 177 -7.15 14.24 2.76
CA LEU A 177 -6.32 13.98 1.59
C LEU A 177 -5.08 14.88 1.57
N LEU A 178 -5.27 16.19 1.76
CA LEU A 178 -4.16 17.15 1.81
C LEU A 178 -3.23 16.95 3.01
N SER A 179 -3.70 16.30 4.09
CA SER A 179 -2.85 16.01 5.25
C SER A 179 -1.72 15.04 4.91
N MET A 180 -1.89 14.20 3.90
CA MET A 180 -0.87 13.25 3.41
C MET A 180 0.26 13.95 2.62
N TRP A 181 -0.02 15.12 2.04
CA TRP A 181 0.96 15.91 1.26
C TRP A 181 1.62 17.04 2.06
N SER A 182 1.27 17.18 3.35
CA SER A 182 1.80 18.24 4.21
C SER A 182 3.23 17.91 4.67
N TRP A 183 4.18 18.82 4.50
CA TRP A 183 5.56 18.69 5.01
C TRP A 183 5.70 19.16 6.47
N ARG A 184 4.66 19.72 7.08
CA ARG A 184 4.72 20.18 8.48
C ARG A 184 4.69 18.99 9.42
N PHE A 185 5.63 18.91 10.35
CA PHE A 185 5.70 17.85 11.36
C PHE A 185 5.82 18.47 12.77
N ARG A 186 5.47 17.69 13.77
CA ARG A 186 5.62 18.04 15.17
C ARG A 186 7.02 17.70 15.65
N ASN A 187 7.55 18.37 16.70
CA ASN A 187 8.91 18.15 17.18
C ASN A 187 9.24 16.69 17.52
N HIS A 188 8.26 15.93 18.06
CA HIS A 188 8.43 14.51 18.38
C HIS A 188 8.39 13.59 17.14
N ASP A 189 8.04 14.09 15.97
CA ASP A 189 7.93 13.37 14.69
C ASP A 189 9.03 13.84 13.70
N SER A 190 10.05 14.52 14.20
CA SER A 190 11.18 14.98 13.40
C SER A 190 11.95 13.80 12.81
N PRO A 191 12.41 13.89 11.54
CA PRO A 191 13.28 12.87 10.92
C PRO A 191 14.54 12.57 11.72
N LEU A 192 15.07 13.56 12.43
CA LEU A 192 16.26 13.40 13.29
C LEU A 192 16.05 12.41 14.44
N LEU A 193 14.79 12.12 14.80
CA LEU A 193 14.44 11.15 15.84
C LEU A 193 14.20 9.73 15.30
N TRP A 194 14.09 9.54 13.98
CA TRP A 194 13.81 8.24 13.38
C TRP A 194 14.86 7.18 13.73
N PRO A 195 16.18 7.44 13.67
CA PRO A 195 17.17 6.44 14.07
C PRO A 195 16.99 5.97 15.52
N LYS A 196 16.64 6.88 16.43
CA LYS A 196 16.36 6.54 17.84
C LYS A 196 15.08 5.70 18.00
N HIS A 197 14.06 5.93 17.16
CA HIS A 197 12.84 5.13 17.15
C HIS A 197 13.09 3.72 16.61
N VAL A 198 13.88 3.60 15.55
CA VAL A 198 14.28 2.30 14.98
C VAL A 198 15.13 1.52 15.98
N ALA A 199 16.11 2.15 16.60
CA ALA A 199 16.97 1.50 17.61
C ALA A 199 16.15 0.98 18.80
N ARG A 200 15.18 1.75 19.32
CA ARG A 200 14.26 1.32 20.38
C ARG A 200 13.38 0.16 19.96
N TRP A 201 12.85 0.19 18.74
CA TRP A 201 12.06 -0.90 18.21
C TRP A 201 12.89 -2.18 18.08
N TRP A 202 14.12 -2.05 17.58
CA TRP A 202 15.03 -3.19 17.44
C TRP A 202 15.44 -3.79 18.78
N SER A 203 15.71 -2.98 19.81
CA SER A 203 15.99 -3.47 21.15
C SER A 203 14.79 -4.22 21.76
N TRP A 204 13.58 -3.70 21.55
CA TRP A 204 12.36 -4.38 21.97
C TRP A 204 12.18 -5.75 21.30
N VAL A 205 12.40 -5.83 19.96
CA VAL A 205 12.31 -7.11 19.22
C VAL A 205 13.31 -8.12 19.75
N ARG A 206 14.56 -7.70 20.03
CA ARG A 206 15.59 -8.59 20.62
C ARG A 206 15.20 -9.10 22.00
N GLN A 207 14.63 -8.28 22.85
CA GLN A 207 14.17 -8.68 24.18
C GLN A 207 13.05 -9.72 24.10
N GLN A 208 12.11 -9.54 23.21
CA GLN A 208 11.02 -10.51 22.97
C GLN A 208 11.55 -11.86 22.43
N GLY A 209 12.50 -11.82 21.51
CA GLY A 209 13.18 -13.01 20.97
C GLY A 209 14.01 -13.75 22.03
N GLY A 210 14.72 -13.03 22.89
CA GLY A 210 15.49 -13.61 23.98
C GLY A 210 14.64 -14.33 25.04
N ILE A 211 13.50 -13.76 25.40
CA ILE A 211 12.55 -14.37 26.34
C ILE A 211 11.99 -15.70 25.81
N ARG A 212 11.74 -15.81 24.51
CA ARG A 212 11.25 -17.06 23.91
C ARG A 212 12.32 -18.17 23.91
N LEU A 213 13.59 -17.85 23.70
CA LEU A 213 14.67 -18.83 23.70
C LEU A 213 14.96 -19.40 25.09
N VAL A 214 14.77 -18.60 26.13
CA VAL A 214 14.94 -19.05 27.54
C VAL A 214 13.75 -19.92 27.96
N ALA A 215 12.53 -19.58 27.57
CA ALA A 215 11.34 -20.36 27.91
C ALA A 215 11.26 -21.77 27.26
N THR A 216 11.98 -21.97 26.14
CA THR A 216 12.04 -23.28 25.45
C THR A 216 13.24 -24.13 25.91
N GLY A 217 14.19 -23.58 26.67
CA GLY A 217 15.34 -24.30 27.19
C GLY A 217 15.09 -25.11 28.43
N ASP A 218 14.04 -24.80 29.20
CA ASP A 218 13.74 -25.43 30.52
C ASP A 218 12.80 -26.66 30.43
N GLU A 219 12.39 -27.07 29.23
CA GLU A 219 11.51 -28.23 29.05
C GLU A 219 12.22 -29.55 28.67
N HIS A 220 13.59 -29.58 28.71
CA HIS A 220 14.40 -30.74 28.30
C HIS A 220 15.45 -31.16 29.31
N GLU A 221 15.25 -30.93 30.65
CA GLU A 221 16.04 -31.57 31.69
C GLU A 221 15.21 -32.55 32.56
#